data_d8030b18e77c48513be86800b9961fad
#
_entry.id   d8030b18e77c48513be86800b9961fad
#
_cell.length_a   1.000
_cell.length_b   1.000
_cell.length_c   1.000
_cell.angle_alpha   90.00
_cell.angle_beta   90.00
_cell.angle_gamma   90.00
#
_symmetry.space_group_name_H-M   'P 1'
#
loop_
_entity.id
_entity.type
_entity.pdbx_description
1 polymer ?
#
loop_
_entity_poly.entity_id
_entity_poly.type
_entity_poly.pdbx_seq_one_letter_code
_entity_poly.pdbx_strand_id
1 'polypeptide(L)'
;MFKQDSIANFINENLDQCYSPARYIISFSGGLDSSVLLHSIVHLKEKKPIIAIHVNHQISEYSEEWENYCRDTAKSYGVDIFVERVTIDRNSPDGIECEMRNKRYEAIRKYIQKDDCLMTGHHRDDQAETLLLSMLRGSSEDGLSGIKPIQNFYEALLLRPLLNFSRKDLQLYAEQNDLKWIEDPSNKDNSIDRNFLRNDILPRLENRWMSIDKRFFKVTRLALESSERSNDLAKIDLNTLGDIDRIDADGFSVLSQNRRRNLLRYILKRRGIERPTFNQMMDGIKILSSLTKNKKNNHLEWPGIDIYHYDKKLFFVEQSECIKTKQKIKIFPDKILELDGNMGKLTLSPGNKGNISPEIAKLGLDVTYRKGGEKIKPIGRKYTHKLKNLFQEKKIYPWMRGKIPILKYKNELVCVGNLWVAEKFHKQNGYSLIWSEKPDIN
;
A
#
# COMPACT_ATOMS: atom_id res chain seq x y z
N MET A 1 31.10 13.39 -14.20
CA MET A 1 31.00 12.89 -15.58
C MET A 1 30.61 11.42 -15.52
N PHE A 2 29.61 11.00 -16.29
CA PHE A 2 29.18 9.61 -16.40
C PHE A 2 30.20 8.80 -17.21
N LYS A 3 30.52 7.58 -16.74
CA LYS A 3 31.48 6.68 -17.40
C LYS A 3 30.90 5.26 -17.43
N GLN A 4 31.45 4.39 -18.25
CA GLN A 4 31.06 2.99 -18.40
C GLN A 4 30.93 2.25 -17.05
N ASP A 5 31.93 2.41 -16.17
CA ASP A 5 31.92 1.73 -14.88
C ASP A 5 31.01 2.38 -13.81
N SER A 6 30.35 3.52 -14.13
CA SER A 6 29.53 4.27 -13.16
C SER A 6 28.33 3.45 -12.67
N ILE A 7 27.74 2.64 -13.53
CA ILE A 7 26.62 1.77 -13.14
C ILE A 7 27.10 0.57 -12.32
N ALA A 8 28.22 -0.03 -12.69
CA ALA A 8 28.81 -1.12 -11.90
C ALA A 8 29.11 -0.65 -10.46
N ASN A 9 29.72 0.52 -10.32
CA ASN A 9 29.99 1.12 -9.02
C ASN A 9 28.69 1.37 -8.23
N PHE A 10 27.66 1.92 -8.88
CA PHE A 10 26.36 2.12 -8.23
C PHE A 10 25.75 0.80 -7.73
N ILE A 11 25.80 -0.26 -8.54
CA ILE A 11 25.28 -1.57 -8.17
C ILE A 11 26.06 -2.10 -6.95
N ASN A 12 27.39 -2.06 -6.99
CA ASN A 12 28.25 -2.56 -5.91
C ASN A 12 28.11 -1.77 -4.60
N GLU A 13 27.87 -0.46 -4.68
CA GLU A 13 27.70 0.42 -3.50
C GLU A 13 26.33 0.27 -2.85
N ASN A 14 25.32 -0.14 -3.62
CA ASN A 14 23.92 -0.04 -3.21
C ASN A 14 23.21 -1.38 -3.04
N LEU A 15 23.75 -2.46 -3.59
CA LEU A 15 23.25 -3.81 -3.34
C LEU A 15 24.10 -4.47 -2.25
N ASP A 16 23.43 -5.12 -1.29
CA ASP A 16 24.11 -5.96 -0.32
C ASP A 16 24.95 -7.02 -1.02
N GLN A 17 26.14 -7.32 -0.50
CA GLN A 17 27.03 -8.33 -1.06
C GLN A 17 26.39 -9.73 -1.19
N CYS A 18 25.31 -9.96 -0.43
CA CYS A 18 24.54 -11.21 -0.48
C CYS A 18 23.41 -11.18 -1.53
N TYR A 19 23.11 -10.02 -2.14
CA TYR A 19 22.04 -9.90 -3.14
C TYR A 19 22.64 -9.86 -4.54
N SER A 20 22.47 -10.94 -5.30
CA SER A 20 22.85 -11.01 -6.70
C SER A 20 21.59 -11.12 -7.55
N PRO A 21 21.22 -10.08 -8.32
CA PRO A 21 20.04 -10.14 -9.19
C PRO A 21 20.13 -11.33 -10.15
N ALA A 22 19.00 -12.04 -10.34
CA ALA A 22 18.91 -13.12 -11.30
C ALA A 22 19.03 -12.60 -12.74
N ARG A 23 18.41 -11.43 -13.00
CA ARG A 23 18.44 -10.73 -14.30
C ARG A 23 18.18 -9.24 -14.15
N TYR A 24 18.57 -8.47 -15.14
CA TYR A 24 18.30 -7.06 -15.25
C TYR A 24 17.12 -6.80 -16.17
N ILE A 25 16.15 -6.03 -15.71
CA ILE A 25 14.99 -5.59 -16.48
C ILE A 25 15.12 -4.09 -16.69
N ILE A 26 15.14 -3.65 -17.93
CA ILE A 26 15.31 -2.24 -18.30
C ILE A 26 13.98 -1.69 -18.78
N SER A 27 13.45 -0.67 -18.10
CA SER A 27 12.33 0.13 -18.61
C SER A 27 12.85 1.01 -19.76
N PHE A 28 12.60 0.58 -20.99
CA PHE A 28 13.20 1.16 -22.18
C PHE A 28 12.18 1.95 -22.99
N SER A 29 12.28 3.29 -22.98
CA SER A 29 11.40 4.19 -23.73
C SER A 29 11.95 4.60 -25.09
N GLY A 30 13.23 4.31 -25.39
CA GLY A 30 13.92 4.79 -26.59
C GLY A 30 14.46 6.22 -26.46
N GLY A 31 14.12 6.97 -25.41
CA GLY A 31 14.69 8.29 -25.16
C GLY A 31 16.11 8.25 -24.63
N LEU A 32 16.82 9.39 -24.61
CA LEU A 32 18.23 9.54 -24.24
C LEU A 32 18.60 8.71 -22.99
N ASP A 33 17.90 8.95 -21.88
CA ASP A 33 18.28 8.42 -20.57
C ASP A 33 18.16 6.89 -20.52
N SER A 34 17.09 6.34 -21.11
CA SER A 34 16.89 4.90 -21.19
C SER A 34 17.83 4.22 -22.18
N SER A 35 18.26 4.92 -23.26
CA SER A 35 19.26 4.42 -24.22
C SER A 35 20.65 4.37 -23.59
N VAL A 36 21.03 5.40 -22.84
CA VAL A 36 22.28 5.40 -22.05
C VAL A 36 22.28 4.27 -21.02
N LEU A 37 21.15 4.09 -20.32
CA LEU A 37 21.01 3.01 -19.33
C LEU A 37 21.17 1.64 -19.99
N LEU A 38 20.44 1.34 -21.06
CA LEU A 38 20.50 0.07 -21.77
C LEU A 38 21.91 -0.21 -22.28
N HIS A 39 22.53 0.76 -22.98
CA HIS A 39 23.90 0.64 -23.48
C HIS A 39 24.88 0.32 -22.36
N SER A 40 24.83 1.04 -21.26
CA SER A 40 25.74 0.86 -20.12
C SER A 40 25.58 -0.51 -19.45
N ILE A 41 24.34 -1.03 -19.32
CA ILE A 41 24.07 -2.35 -18.73
C ILE A 41 24.54 -3.47 -19.66
N VAL A 42 24.32 -3.36 -20.96
CA VAL A 42 24.80 -4.34 -21.95
C VAL A 42 26.32 -4.47 -21.94
N HIS A 43 27.02 -3.40 -21.63
CA HIS A 43 28.49 -3.36 -21.63
C HIS A 43 29.12 -3.60 -20.24
N LEU A 44 28.32 -4.01 -19.23
CA LEU A 44 28.89 -4.42 -17.94
C LEU A 44 29.84 -5.62 -18.12
N LYS A 45 30.91 -5.65 -17.31
CA LYS A 45 31.86 -6.77 -17.30
C LYS A 45 31.20 -8.06 -16.80
N GLU A 46 30.42 -7.97 -15.77
CA GLU A 46 29.63 -9.08 -15.25
C GLU A 46 28.36 -9.22 -16.08
N LYS A 47 28.24 -10.30 -16.82
CA LYS A 47 27.11 -10.57 -17.69
C LYS A 47 26.00 -11.27 -16.92
N LYS A 48 24.82 -10.66 -16.92
CA LYS A 48 23.56 -11.24 -16.46
C LYS A 48 22.54 -11.20 -17.59
N PRO A 49 21.51 -12.04 -17.58
CA PRO A 49 20.41 -11.91 -18.53
C PRO A 49 19.79 -10.51 -18.45
N ILE A 50 19.56 -9.91 -19.61
CA ILE A 50 18.96 -8.57 -19.73
C ILE A 50 17.68 -8.70 -20.53
N ILE A 51 16.63 -8.05 -20.04
CA ILE A 51 15.35 -7.92 -20.72
C ILE A 51 15.00 -6.43 -20.79
N ALA A 52 14.63 -5.95 -21.97
CA ALA A 52 14.05 -4.62 -22.15
C ALA A 52 12.53 -4.71 -22.15
N ILE A 53 11.86 -3.75 -21.50
CA ILE A 53 10.40 -3.60 -21.56
C ILE A 53 10.08 -2.21 -22.04
N HIS A 54 9.42 -2.14 -23.20
CA HIS A 54 8.88 -0.91 -23.77
C HIS A 54 7.36 -0.85 -23.49
N VAL A 55 6.89 0.26 -22.93
CA VAL A 55 5.46 0.49 -22.71
C VAL A 55 4.99 1.59 -23.63
N ASN A 56 4.22 1.21 -24.64
CA ASN A 56 3.62 2.12 -25.60
C ASN A 56 2.28 2.64 -25.07
N HIS A 57 2.24 3.92 -24.73
CA HIS A 57 1.05 4.58 -24.16
C HIS A 57 -0.01 4.95 -25.20
N GLN A 58 0.29 4.80 -26.51
CA GLN A 58 -0.62 5.07 -27.64
C GLN A 58 -1.19 6.50 -27.66
N ILE A 59 -0.43 7.49 -27.17
CA ILE A 59 -0.88 8.89 -27.10
C ILE A 59 -0.40 9.70 -28.31
N SER A 60 0.82 9.42 -28.76
CA SER A 60 1.47 10.12 -29.87
C SER A 60 1.21 9.42 -31.21
N GLU A 61 1.12 10.17 -32.29
CA GLU A 61 1.08 9.64 -33.65
C GLU A 61 2.35 8.86 -34.04
N TYR A 62 3.48 9.14 -33.35
CA TYR A 62 4.77 8.46 -33.55
C TYR A 62 4.93 7.19 -32.71
N SER A 63 3.91 6.78 -31.97
CA SER A 63 4.01 5.68 -30.99
C SER A 63 4.46 4.34 -31.61
N GLU A 64 4.04 4.05 -32.86
CA GLU A 64 4.45 2.83 -33.57
C GLU A 64 5.89 2.93 -34.09
N GLU A 65 6.32 4.09 -34.56
CA GLU A 65 7.68 4.34 -35.00
C GLU A 65 8.66 4.18 -33.81
N TRP A 66 8.28 4.71 -32.64
CA TRP A 66 9.08 4.57 -31.41
C TRP A 66 9.15 3.12 -30.93
N GLU A 67 8.06 2.38 -31.04
CA GLU A 67 8.06 0.95 -30.73
C GLU A 67 9.02 0.18 -31.62
N ASN A 68 9.00 0.42 -32.95
CA ASN A 68 9.88 -0.20 -33.91
C ASN A 68 11.35 0.15 -33.63
N TYR A 69 11.65 1.41 -33.37
CA TYR A 69 12.96 1.87 -32.96
C TYR A 69 13.47 1.12 -31.71
N CYS A 70 12.63 0.97 -30.70
CA CYS A 70 12.99 0.24 -29.48
C CYS A 70 13.29 -1.24 -29.76
N ARG A 71 12.52 -1.88 -30.65
CA ARG A 71 12.75 -3.28 -31.06
C ARG A 71 14.07 -3.43 -31.81
N ASP A 72 14.34 -2.57 -32.78
CA ASP A 72 15.56 -2.60 -33.56
C ASP A 72 16.80 -2.34 -32.70
N THR A 73 16.72 -1.37 -31.79
CA THR A 73 17.80 -1.06 -30.86
C THR A 73 18.09 -2.23 -29.91
N ALA A 74 17.07 -2.82 -29.29
CA ALA A 74 17.26 -3.98 -28.41
C ALA A 74 17.86 -5.16 -29.18
N LYS A 75 17.36 -5.42 -30.39
CA LYS A 75 17.89 -6.49 -31.27
C LYS A 75 19.36 -6.26 -31.63
N SER A 76 19.78 -5.02 -31.90
CA SER A 76 21.19 -4.70 -32.20
C SER A 76 22.14 -5.01 -31.06
N TYR A 77 21.64 -4.97 -29.80
CA TYR A 77 22.38 -5.35 -28.60
C TYR A 77 22.21 -6.82 -28.21
N GLY A 78 21.42 -7.62 -28.93
CA GLY A 78 21.11 -9.01 -28.57
C GLY A 78 20.28 -9.12 -27.29
N VAL A 79 19.44 -8.11 -26.98
CA VAL A 79 18.59 -8.04 -25.80
C VAL A 79 17.16 -8.37 -26.19
N ASP A 80 16.53 -9.27 -25.45
CA ASP A 80 15.10 -9.56 -25.59
C ASP A 80 14.26 -8.35 -25.17
N ILE A 81 13.27 -7.99 -25.99
CA ILE A 81 12.36 -6.89 -25.70
C ILE A 81 10.92 -7.34 -25.69
N PHE A 82 10.21 -6.98 -24.64
CA PHE A 82 8.76 -7.09 -24.54
C PHE A 82 8.12 -5.71 -24.73
N VAL A 83 7.06 -5.66 -25.52
CA VAL A 83 6.31 -4.42 -25.76
C VAL A 83 4.89 -4.59 -25.27
N GLU A 84 4.50 -3.70 -24.38
CA GLU A 84 3.14 -3.60 -23.84
C GLU A 84 2.46 -2.34 -24.36
N ARG A 85 1.29 -2.51 -24.99
CA ARG A 85 0.43 -1.39 -25.39
C ARG A 85 -0.62 -1.15 -24.34
N VAL A 86 -0.68 0.06 -23.79
CA VAL A 86 -1.60 0.43 -22.72
C VAL A 86 -2.50 1.59 -23.13
N THR A 87 -3.74 1.57 -22.62
CA THR A 87 -4.68 2.69 -22.81
C THR A 87 -4.62 3.61 -21.60
N ILE A 88 -4.54 4.92 -21.86
CA ILE A 88 -4.45 5.96 -20.83
C ILE A 88 -5.78 6.68 -20.69
N ASP A 89 -6.27 6.77 -19.45
CA ASP A 89 -7.41 7.62 -19.13
C ASP A 89 -6.94 9.08 -19.01
N ARG A 90 -7.30 9.87 -20.04
CA ARG A 90 -6.97 11.31 -20.08
C ARG A 90 -7.68 12.14 -19.03
N ASN A 91 -8.76 11.62 -18.42
CA ASN A 91 -9.55 12.29 -17.38
C ASN A 91 -9.22 11.79 -15.98
N SER A 92 -8.10 11.08 -15.81
CA SER A 92 -7.66 10.60 -14.50
C SER A 92 -7.57 11.77 -13.49
N PRO A 93 -8.17 11.65 -12.31
CA PRO A 93 -8.15 12.69 -11.29
C PRO A 93 -6.73 13.01 -10.79
N ASP A 94 -5.80 12.06 -10.93
CA ASP A 94 -4.40 12.20 -10.53
C ASP A 94 -3.53 12.86 -11.62
N GLY A 95 -4.11 13.16 -12.77
CA GLY A 95 -3.45 13.72 -13.93
C GLY A 95 -2.80 12.67 -14.85
N ILE A 96 -2.60 13.05 -16.11
CA ILE A 96 -2.16 12.14 -17.18
C ILE A 96 -0.76 11.55 -16.92
N GLU A 97 0.17 12.32 -16.33
CA GLU A 97 1.53 11.86 -16.03
C GLU A 97 1.52 10.74 -14.97
N CYS A 98 0.69 10.90 -13.93
CA CYS A 98 0.52 9.89 -12.90
C CYS A 98 -0.09 8.61 -13.46
N GLU A 99 -1.13 8.75 -14.30
CA GLU A 99 -1.78 7.63 -14.98
C GLU A 99 -0.81 6.87 -15.89
N MET A 100 -0.04 7.58 -16.73
CA MET A 100 1.00 6.97 -17.56
C MET A 100 2.04 6.20 -16.74
N ARG A 101 2.47 6.78 -15.61
CA ARG A 101 3.40 6.13 -14.70
C ARG A 101 2.82 4.86 -14.08
N ASN A 102 1.58 4.91 -13.61
CA ASN A 102 0.89 3.76 -13.02
C ASN A 102 0.73 2.64 -14.05
N LYS A 103 0.23 2.94 -15.24
CA LYS A 103 0.09 1.98 -16.34
C LYS A 103 1.41 1.37 -16.77
N ARG A 104 2.50 2.14 -16.79
CA ARG A 104 3.84 1.65 -17.05
C ARG A 104 4.26 0.59 -16.02
N TYR A 105 4.10 0.88 -14.73
CA TYR A 105 4.49 -0.07 -13.68
C TYR A 105 3.58 -1.29 -13.63
N GLU A 106 2.28 -1.16 -13.92
CA GLU A 106 1.37 -2.30 -14.08
C GLU A 106 1.81 -3.22 -15.23
N ALA A 107 2.17 -2.65 -16.37
CA ALA A 107 2.64 -3.40 -17.52
C ALA A 107 3.96 -4.13 -17.22
N ILE A 108 4.93 -3.43 -16.64
CA ILE A 108 6.23 -4.01 -16.26
C ILE A 108 6.06 -5.14 -15.24
N ARG A 109 5.13 -5.01 -14.29
CA ARG A 109 4.87 -6.02 -13.25
C ARG A 109 4.61 -7.42 -13.82
N LYS A 110 3.98 -7.53 -14.99
CA LYS A 110 3.66 -8.82 -15.63
C LYS A 110 4.91 -9.68 -15.91
N TYR A 111 6.06 -9.04 -16.06
CA TYR A 111 7.32 -9.69 -16.41
C TYR A 111 8.29 -9.85 -15.23
N ILE A 112 7.95 -9.27 -14.08
CA ILE A 112 8.77 -9.32 -12.87
C ILE A 112 8.68 -10.70 -12.25
N GLN A 113 9.83 -11.25 -11.91
CA GLN A 113 10.01 -12.46 -11.13
C GLN A 113 10.79 -12.17 -9.85
N LYS A 114 10.81 -13.16 -8.97
CA LYS A 114 11.60 -13.08 -7.74
C LYS A 114 13.07 -12.85 -8.08
N ASP A 115 13.71 -12.00 -7.28
CA ASP A 115 15.13 -11.65 -7.40
C ASP A 115 15.52 -10.93 -8.71
N ASP A 116 14.54 -10.42 -9.48
CA ASP A 116 14.80 -9.51 -10.59
C ASP A 116 15.27 -8.12 -10.10
N CYS A 117 15.98 -7.43 -10.97
CA CYS A 117 16.35 -6.04 -10.76
C CYS A 117 15.81 -5.16 -11.89
N LEU A 118 14.73 -4.42 -11.61
CA LEU A 118 14.19 -3.42 -12.54
C LEU A 118 15.05 -2.17 -12.48
N MET A 119 15.43 -1.63 -13.64
CA MET A 119 16.17 -0.37 -13.74
C MET A 119 15.44 0.66 -14.58
N THR A 120 15.48 1.92 -14.14
CA THR A 120 14.87 3.05 -14.83
C THR A 120 15.88 4.19 -15.00
N GLY A 121 15.76 4.94 -16.11
CA GLY A 121 16.67 6.00 -16.50
C GLY A 121 16.47 7.35 -15.78
N HIS A 122 15.98 7.38 -14.53
CA HIS A 122 15.85 8.64 -13.79
C HIS A 122 17.24 9.20 -13.46
N HIS A 123 17.39 10.51 -13.64
CA HIS A 123 18.65 11.23 -13.47
C HIS A 123 18.52 12.41 -12.49
N ARG A 124 19.61 13.16 -12.27
CA ARG A 124 19.68 14.22 -11.24
C ARG A 124 18.72 15.38 -11.51
N ASP A 125 18.48 15.72 -12.77
CA ASP A 125 17.53 16.80 -13.11
C ASP A 125 16.08 16.38 -12.77
N ASP A 126 15.72 15.09 -12.92
CA ASP A 126 14.44 14.57 -12.45
C ASP A 126 14.25 14.72 -10.92
N GLN A 127 15.35 14.63 -10.16
CA GLN A 127 15.31 14.92 -8.73
C GLN A 127 14.98 16.39 -8.45
N ALA A 128 15.58 17.30 -9.21
CA ALA A 128 15.31 18.74 -9.06
C ALA A 128 13.84 19.07 -9.37
N GLU A 129 13.31 18.52 -10.46
CA GLU A 129 11.90 18.65 -10.84
C GLU A 129 10.98 18.10 -9.74
N THR A 130 11.26 16.88 -9.26
CA THR A 130 10.45 16.21 -8.23
C THR A 130 10.51 16.96 -6.91
N LEU A 131 11.66 17.48 -6.51
CA LEU A 131 11.80 18.30 -5.30
C LEU A 131 10.94 19.56 -5.38
N LEU A 132 11.04 20.32 -6.48
CA LEU A 132 10.26 21.54 -6.68
C LEU A 132 8.77 21.26 -6.66
N LEU A 133 8.28 20.25 -7.39
CA LEU A 133 6.87 19.84 -7.35
C LEU A 133 6.42 19.45 -5.95
N SER A 134 7.26 18.73 -5.20
CA SER A 134 6.97 18.34 -3.82
C SER A 134 6.90 19.56 -2.88
N MET A 135 7.77 20.54 -3.06
CA MET A 135 7.75 21.80 -2.30
C MET A 135 6.48 22.60 -2.58
N LEU A 136 6.11 22.75 -3.86
CA LEU A 136 4.91 23.49 -4.28
C LEU A 136 3.62 22.84 -3.75
N ARG A 137 3.62 21.51 -3.59
CA ARG A 137 2.49 20.75 -2.99
C ARG A 137 2.51 20.73 -1.46
N GLY A 138 3.47 21.35 -0.80
CA GLY A 138 3.60 21.32 0.66
C GLY A 138 3.89 19.94 1.23
N SER A 139 4.68 19.13 0.53
CA SER A 139 4.98 17.75 0.91
C SER A 139 5.80 17.66 2.20
N SER A 140 5.64 16.54 2.93
CA SER A 140 6.46 16.21 4.09
C SER A 140 7.89 15.82 3.69
N GLU A 141 8.77 15.60 4.69
CA GLU A 141 10.15 15.12 4.48
C GLU A 141 10.26 13.89 3.56
N ASP A 142 9.30 12.97 3.64
CA ASP A 142 9.23 11.78 2.78
C ASP A 142 8.97 12.15 1.30
N GLY A 143 8.14 13.19 1.06
CA GLY A 143 7.93 13.73 -0.30
C GLY A 143 9.13 14.54 -0.79
N LEU A 144 9.79 15.30 0.10
CA LEU A 144 10.99 16.07 -0.23
C LEU A 144 12.22 15.19 -0.48
N SER A 145 12.20 13.91 -0.06
CA SER A 145 13.27 12.94 -0.36
C SER A 145 13.37 12.62 -1.86
N GLY A 146 12.40 13.06 -2.67
CA GLY A 146 12.41 12.88 -4.11
C GLY A 146 12.36 11.42 -4.55
N ILE A 147 13.09 11.13 -5.62
CA ILE A 147 13.17 9.79 -6.22
C ILE A 147 14.25 9.00 -5.46
N LYS A 148 13.88 7.84 -4.91
CA LYS A 148 14.82 6.98 -4.17
C LYS A 148 15.73 6.22 -5.13
N PRO A 149 17.03 6.08 -4.83
CA PRO A 149 17.95 5.31 -5.67
C PRO A 149 17.57 3.84 -5.75
N ILE A 150 17.08 3.28 -4.64
CA ILE A 150 16.60 1.90 -4.53
C ILE A 150 15.25 1.87 -3.83
N GLN A 151 14.38 0.99 -4.27
CA GLN A 151 13.13 0.67 -3.57
C GLN A 151 12.65 -0.73 -3.93
N ASN A 152 11.83 -1.34 -3.07
CA ASN A 152 11.15 -2.58 -3.40
C ASN A 152 10.13 -2.34 -4.52
N PHE A 153 10.04 -3.30 -5.43
CA PHE A 153 9.07 -3.33 -6.51
C PHE A 153 8.49 -4.74 -6.63
N TYR A 154 7.40 -4.99 -5.92
CA TYR A 154 6.83 -6.34 -5.75
C TYR A 154 7.88 -7.33 -5.22
N GLU A 155 8.20 -8.37 -5.98
CA GLU A 155 9.19 -9.41 -5.62
C GLU A 155 10.62 -9.08 -6.10
N ALA A 156 10.82 -7.88 -6.68
CA ALA A 156 12.07 -7.39 -7.23
C ALA A 156 12.54 -6.10 -6.53
N LEU A 157 13.76 -5.66 -6.88
CA LEU A 157 14.25 -4.32 -6.56
C LEU A 157 14.15 -3.40 -7.77
N LEU A 158 13.76 -2.15 -7.55
CA LEU A 158 13.83 -1.08 -8.53
C LEU A 158 15.03 -0.18 -8.22
N LEU A 159 15.97 -0.12 -9.14
CA LEU A 159 17.18 0.68 -9.09
C LEU A 159 17.13 1.86 -10.06
N ARG A 160 17.79 2.94 -9.70
CA ARG A 160 17.95 4.14 -10.54
C ARG A 160 19.42 4.57 -10.59
N PRO A 161 20.22 3.90 -11.40
CA PRO A 161 21.66 4.08 -11.38
C PRO A 161 22.14 5.46 -11.90
N LEU A 162 21.28 6.16 -12.64
CA LEU A 162 21.62 7.43 -13.26
C LEU A 162 21.34 8.64 -12.37
N LEU A 163 20.77 8.47 -11.15
CA LEU A 163 20.37 9.58 -10.26
C LEU A 163 21.50 10.53 -9.85
N ASN A 164 22.73 10.06 -9.86
CA ASN A 164 23.91 10.88 -9.52
C ASN A 164 24.40 11.76 -10.68
N PHE A 165 23.85 11.58 -11.90
CA PHE A 165 24.34 12.21 -13.12
C PHE A 165 23.30 13.19 -13.66
N SER A 166 23.77 14.32 -14.23
CA SER A 166 22.91 15.26 -14.91
C SER A 166 22.56 14.76 -16.32
N ARG A 167 21.47 15.27 -16.88
CA ARG A 167 21.11 14.99 -18.28
C ARG A 167 22.23 15.33 -19.25
N LYS A 168 22.97 16.43 -18.97
CA LYS A 168 24.15 16.83 -19.74
C LYS A 168 25.26 15.77 -19.70
N ASP A 169 25.52 15.16 -18.54
CA ASP A 169 26.48 14.06 -18.41
C ASP A 169 26.08 12.85 -19.27
N LEU A 170 24.77 12.54 -19.33
CA LEU A 170 24.23 11.43 -20.12
C LEU A 170 24.31 11.72 -21.61
N GLN A 171 24.00 12.96 -22.02
CA GLN A 171 24.10 13.38 -23.40
C GLN A 171 25.52 13.30 -23.93
N LEU A 172 26.50 13.79 -23.16
CA LEU A 172 27.93 13.67 -23.53
C LEU A 172 28.37 12.21 -23.69
N TYR A 173 27.88 11.32 -22.81
CA TYR A 173 28.14 9.89 -22.93
C TYR A 173 27.51 9.30 -24.21
N ALA A 174 26.28 9.66 -24.50
CA ALA A 174 25.57 9.18 -25.68
C ALA A 174 26.28 9.62 -26.98
N GLU A 175 26.72 10.89 -27.03
CA GLU A 175 27.47 11.44 -28.17
C GLU A 175 28.85 10.72 -28.35
N GLN A 176 29.57 10.46 -27.25
CA GLN A 176 30.85 9.74 -27.27
C GLN A 176 30.76 8.28 -27.72
N ASN A 177 29.58 7.67 -27.61
CA ASN A 177 29.32 6.28 -27.99
C ASN A 177 28.40 6.16 -29.22
N ASP A 178 28.20 7.24 -29.96
CA ASP A 178 27.37 7.30 -31.19
C ASP A 178 25.96 6.74 -30.99
N LEU A 179 25.38 6.90 -29.78
CA LEU A 179 24.04 6.43 -29.48
C LEU A 179 23.00 7.32 -30.19
N LYS A 180 21.99 6.67 -30.71
CA LYS A 180 20.80 7.35 -31.21
C LYS A 180 19.69 7.27 -30.15
N TRP A 181 18.76 8.22 -30.15
CA TRP A 181 17.60 8.23 -29.25
C TRP A 181 16.42 8.97 -29.87
N ILE A 182 15.25 8.73 -29.34
CA ILE A 182 14.00 9.40 -29.70
C ILE A 182 13.87 10.70 -28.93
N GLU A 183 13.47 11.77 -29.61
CA GLU A 183 13.03 13.01 -28.98
C GLU A 183 11.52 13.13 -29.07
N ASP A 184 10.83 13.04 -27.93
CA ASP A 184 9.39 13.20 -27.85
C ASP A 184 9.02 14.70 -27.95
N PRO A 185 8.26 15.13 -28.97
CA PRO A 185 7.84 16.52 -29.11
C PRO A 185 7.04 17.05 -27.91
N SER A 186 6.32 16.18 -27.18
CA SER A 186 5.54 16.56 -26.02
C SER A 186 6.39 17.09 -24.85
N ASN A 187 7.69 16.84 -24.83
CA ASN A 187 8.63 17.42 -23.86
C ASN A 187 8.72 18.96 -23.92
N LYS A 188 8.27 19.57 -25.03
CA LYS A 188 8.23 21.03 -25.21
C LYS A 188 6.92 21.65 -24.72
N ASP A 189 5.93 20.86 -24.37
CA ASP A 189 4.62 21.36 -23.91
C ASP A 189 4.72 21.84 -22.45
N ASN A 190 4.81 23.14 -22.25
CA ASN A 190 4.89 23.79 -20.95
C ASN A 190 3.53 23.87 -20.20
N SER A 191 2.44 23.36 -20.77
CA SER A 191 1.19 23.19 -20.02
C SER A 191 1.31 22.10 -18.94
N ILE A 192 2.30 21.22 -19.07
CA ILE A 192 2.64 20.19 -18.10
C ILE A 192 3.63 20.76 -17.08
N ASP A 193 3.26 20.77 -15.81
CA ASP A 193 4.05 21.35 -14.70
C ASP A 193 5.53 20.94 -14.74
N ARG A 194 5.80 19.67 -15.00
CA ARG A 194 7.15 19.13 -15.04
C ARG A 194 7.96 19.69 -16.19
N ASN A 195 7.36 19.81 -17.38
CA ASN A 195 8.00 20.42 -18.53
C ASN A 195 8.25 21.91 -18.30
N PHE A 196 7.28 22.63 -17.71
CA PHE A 196 7.46 24.03 -17.33
C PHE A 196 8.65 24.24 -16.39
N LEU A 197 8.76 23.39 -15.36
CA LEU A 197 9.92 23.45 -14.47
C LEU A 197 11.22 23.17 -15.20
N ARG A 198 11.26 22.16 -16.06
CA ARG A 198 12.45 21.77 -16.86
C ARG A 198 12.86 22.81 -17.86
N ASN A 199 11.93 23.36 -18.60
CA ASN A 199 12.22 24.21 -19.77
C ASN A 199 12.36 25.70 -19.41
N ASP A 200 11.70 26.17 -18.35
CA ASP A 200 11.68 27.58 -17.98
C ASP A 200 12.29 27.86 -16.59
N ILE A 201 11.86 27.20 -15.54
CA ILE A 201 12.24 27.54 -14.16
C ILE A 201 13.66 27.09 -13.83
N LEU A 202 14.00 25.83 -14.07
CA LEU A 202 15.34 25.31 -13.74
C LEU A 202 16.46 26.00 -14.50
N PRO A 203 16.33 26.33 -15.81
CA PRO A 203 17.36 27.10 -16.51
C PRO A 203 17.56 28.50 -15.92
N ARG A 204 16.49 29.20 -15.51
CA ARG A 204 16.59 30.52 -14.85
C ARG A 204 17.31 30.42 -13.49
N LEU A 205 17.02 29.38 -12.72
CA LEU A 205 17.69 29.11 -11.46
C LEU A 205 19.18 28.80 -11.67
N GLU A 206 19.50 27.96 -12.65
CA GLU A 206 20.88 27.59 -12.99
C GLU A 206 21.72 28.79 -13.44
N ASN A 207 21.14 29.69 -14.24
CA ASN A 207 21.79 30.93 -14.65
C ASN A 207 22.13 31.86 -13.47
N ARG A 208 21.32 31.84 -12.41
CA ARG A 208 21.55 32.65 -11.22
C ARG A 208 22.43 31.95 -10.20
N TRP A 209 22.27 30.63 -10.05
CA TRP A 209 22.96 29.80 -9.07
C TRP A 209 23.53 28.55 -9.74
N MET A 210 24.75 28.64 -10.21
CA MET A 210 25.44 27.53 -10.87
C MET A 210 25.37 26.23 -10.05
N SER A 211 25.18 25.09 -10.74
CA SER A 211 25.05 23.76 -10.15
C SER A 211 23.87 23.62 -9.17
N ILE A 212 22.73 24.24 -9.48
CA ILE A 212 21.53 24.17 -8.66
C ILE A 212 21.00 22.73 -8.57
N ASP A 213 21.15 21.95 -9.63
CA ASP A 213 20.85 20.51 -9.67
C ASP A 213 21.56 19.72 -8.56
N LYS A 214 22.85 19.97 -8.34
CA LYS A 214 23.63 19.33 -7.27
C LYS A 214 23.17 19.76 -5.88
N ARG A 215 22.77 21.02 -5.73
CA ARG A 215 22.25 21.54 -4.45
C ARG A 215 20.90 20.90 -4.15
N PHE A 216 20.00 20.81 -5.13
CA PHE A 216 18.70 20.16 -4.96
C PHE A 216 18.87 18.67 -4.67
N PHE A 217 19.78 17.99 -5.36
CA PHE A 217 20.12 16.61 -5.07
C PHE A 217 20.64 16.42 -3.64
N LYS A 218 21.45 17.34 -3.13
CA LYS A 218 21.89 17.30 -1.72
C LYS A 218 20.71 17.46 -0.75
N VAL A 219 19.76 18.36 -1.05
CA VAL A 219 18.56 18.56 -0.23
C VAL A 219 17.69 17.28 -0.20
N THR A 220 17.48 16.63 -1.36
CA THR A 220 16.71 15.38 -1.40
C THR A 220 17.39 14.26 -0.60
N ARG A 221 18.71 14.15 -0.65
CA ARG A 221 19.47 13.19 0.17
C ARG A 221 19.31 13.44 1.67
N LEU A 222 19.47 14.69 2.11
CA LEU A 222 19.27 15.05 3.53
C LEU A 222 17.84 14.80 3.99
N ALA A 223 16.85 15.05 3.12
CA ALA A 223 15.45 14.74 3.41
C ALA A 223 15.22 13.21 3.50
N LEU A 224 15.87 12.42 2.65
CA LEU A 224 15.82 10.95 2.72
C LEU A 224 16.40 10.44 4.05
N GLU A 225 17.59 10.87 4.42
CA GLU A 225 18.22 10.51 5.69
C GLU A 225 17.37 10.93 6.90
N SER A 226 16.70 12.09 6.85
CA SER A 226 15.75 12.52 7.88
C SER A 226 14.54 11.62 7.96
N SER A 227 13.97 11.24 6.80
CA SER A 227 12.83 10.31 6.73
C SER A 227 13.18 8.91 7.26
N GLU A 228 14.38 8.42 6.98
CA GLU A 228 14.88 7.15 7.50
C GLU A 228 15.02 7.17 9.02
N ARG A 229 15.67 8.20 9.58
CA ARG A 229 15.75 8.38 11.04
C ARG A 229 14.37 8.49 11.69
N SER A 230 13.44 9.19 11.05
CA SER A 230 12.05 9.27 11.53
C SER A 230 11.34 7.91 11.51
N ASN A 231 11.60 7.08 10.50
CA ASN A 231 11.05 5.73 10.43
C ASN A 231 11.67 4.80 11.49
N ASP A 232 12.97 4.91 11.75
CA ASP A 232 13.64 4.12 12.79
C ASP A 232 13.15 4.50 14.20
N LEU A 233 12.96 5.79 14.46
CA LEU A 233 12.35 6.25 15.70
C LEU A 233 10.92 5.71 15.85
N ALA A 234 10.13 5.71 14.76
CA ALA A 234 8.78 5.16 14.79
C ALA A 234 8.75 3.65 15.04
N LYS A 235 9.73 2.89 14.53
CA LYS A 235 9.90 1.46 14.85
C LYS A 235 10.18 1.23 16.33
N ILE A 236 11.08 2.05 16.92
CA ILE A 236 11.41 1.97 18.34
C ILE A 236 10.15 2.26 19.19
N ASP A 237 9.40 3.32 18.82
CA ASP A 237 8.17 3.68 19.50
C ASP A 237 7.12 2.56 19.40
N LEU A 238 6.94 2.00 18.20
CA LEU A 238 6.00 0.91 17.97
C LEU A 238 6.36 -0.33 18.81
N ASN A 239 7.62 -0.76 18.75
CA ASN A 239 8.08 -1.93 19.51
C ASN A 239 7.95 -1.74 21.05
N THR A 240 8.06 -0.50 21.52
CA THR A 240 7.89 -0.17 22.94
C THR A 240 6.43 -0.18 23.35
N LEU A 241 5.52 0.27 22.46
CA LEU A 241 4.10 0.48 22.80
C LEU A 241 3.20 -0.69 22.39
N GLY A 242 3.67 -1.58 21.52
CA GLY A 242 2.88 -2.71 21.05
C GLY A 242 3.25 -3.15 19.64
N ASP A 243 2.24 -3.31 18.80
CA ASP A 243 2.38 -3.78 17.41
C ASP A 243 1.55 -2.90 16.44
N ILE A 244 1.58 -3.26 15.16
CA ILE A 244 0.89 -2.49 14.10
C ILE A 244 -0.64 -2.49 14.26
N ASP A 245 -1.20 -3.45 14.99
CA ASP A 245 -2.64 -3.62 15.17
C ASP A 245 -3.13 -2.92 16.44
N ARG A 246 -2.27 -2.80 17.45
CA ARG A 246 -2.61 -2.20 18.75
C ARG A 246 -1.40 -1.67 19.50
N ILE A 247 -1.55 -0.50 20.09
CA ILE A 247 -0.51 0.13 20.93
C ILE A 247 -1.07 0.53 22.31
N ASP A 248 -0.20 0.64 23.31
CA ASP A 248 -0.54 1.17 24.62
C ASP A 248 -0.96 2.64 24.53
N ALA A 249 -2.17 2.96 25.03
CA ALA A 249 -2.74 4.30 24.93
C ALA A 249 -2.07 5.29 25.90
N ASP A 250 -1.69 4.82 27.08
CA ASP A 250 -1.03 5.67 28.08
C ASP A 250 0.39 6.02 27.61
N GLY A 251 1.16 5.05 27.14
CA GLY A 251 2.47 5.27 26.54
C GLY A 251 2.42 6.17 25.30
N PHE A 252 1.42 5.99 24.41
CA PHE A 252 1.19 6.89 23.29
C PHE A 252 0.96 8.33 23.76
N SER A 253 0.19 8.54 24.83
CA SER A 253 -0.11 9.86 25.37
C SER A 253 1.09 10.59 25.99
N VAL A 254 2.11 9.85 26.43
CA VAL A 254 3.37 10.40 27.00
C VAL A 254 4.33 10.82 25.89
N LEU A 255 4.26 10.25 24.70
CA LEU A 255 5.09 10.67 23.59
C LEU A 255 4.89 12.15 23.28
N SER A 256 5.96 12.84 22.82
CA SER A 256 5.83 14.21 22.28
C SER A 256 4.89 14.23 21.06
N GLN A 257 4.28 15.36 20.77
CA GLN A 257 3.35 15.50 19.65
C GLN A 257 3.98 15.08 18.32
N ASN A 258 5.24 15.40 18.10
CA ASN A 258 5.96 15.01 16.89
C ASN A 258 6.15 13.49 16.80
N ARG A 259 6.47 12.81 17.91
CA ARG A 259 6.61 11.35 17.94
C ARG A 259 5.26 10.66 17.72
N ARG A 260 4.18 11.16 18.32
CA ARG A 260 2.82 10.63 18.07
C ARG A 260 2.47 10.72 16.58
N ARG A 261 2.69 11.88 15.96
CA ARG A 261 2.45 12.09 14.55
C ARG A 261 3.30 11.15 13.69
N ASN A 262 4.57 11.01 14.01
CA ASN A 262 5.50 10.14 13.31
C ASN A 262 5.07 8.66 13.40
N LEU A 263 4.72 8.19 14.60
CA LEU A 263 4.25 6.83 14.83
C LEU A 263 2.98 6.51 14.05
N LEU A 264 1.96 7.40 14.11
CA LEU A 264 0.73 7.21 13.34
C LEU A 264 1.00 7.18 11.84
N ARG A 265 1.83 8.11 11.33
CA ARG A 265 2.25 8.12 9.93
C ARG A 265 2.91 6.81 9.53
N TYR A 266 3.77 6.26 10.38
CA TYR A 266 4.46 5.01 10.15
C TYR A 266 3.50 3.82 10.10
N ILE A 267 2.56 3.71 11.06
CA ILE A 267 1.54 2.66 11.11
C ILE A 267 0.66 2.70 9.84
N LEU A 268 0.13 3.88 9.48
CA LEU A 268 -0.71 4.03 8.28
C LEU A 268 0.04 3.61 7.00
N LYS A 269 1.30 4.05 6.86
CA LYS A 269 2.14 3.68 5.71
C LYS A 269 2.38 2.17 5.62
N ARG A 270 2.64 1.51 6.76
CA ARG A 270 2.87 0.05 6.83
C ARG A 270 1.62 -0.76 6.48
N ARG A 271 0.43 -0.18 6.69
CA ARG A 271 -0.87 -0.76 6.33
C ARG A 271 -1.32 -0.41 4.92
N GLY A 272 -0.55 0.37 4.16
CA GLY A 272 -0.96 0.83 2.82
C GLY A 272 -2.14 1.80 2.82
N ILE A 273 -2.42 2.44 3.97
CA ILE A 273 -3.55 3.37 4.11
C ILE A 273 -3.09 4.77 3.70
N GLU A 274 -3.93 5.46 2.92
CA GLU A 274 -3.70 6.83 2.51
C GLU A 274 -3.54 7.76 3.72
N ARG A 275 -2.59 8.68 3.62
CA ARG A 275 -2.29 9.58 4.73
C ARG A 275 -3.36 10.66 4.87
N PRO A 276 -3.87 10.89 6.08
CA PRO A 276 -4.64 12.09 6.37
C PRO A 276 -3.81 13.36 6.10
N THR A 277 -4.48 14.45 5.77
CA THR A 277 -3.83 15.76 5.65
C THR A 277 -3.18 16.16 6.98
N PHE A 278 -2.28 17.15 6.94
CA PHE A 278 -1.62 17.63 8.16
C PHE A 278 -2.63 18.02 9.25
N ASN A 279 -3.68 18.77 8.88
CA ASN A 279 -4.70 19.22 9.83
C ASN A 279 -5.52 18.04 10.39
N GLN A 280 -5.96 17.12 9.54
CA GLN A 280 -6.67 15.90 9.98
C GLN A 280 -5.81 15.06 10.94
N MET A 281 -4.52 14.92 10.66
CA MET A 281 -3.59 14.21 11.53
C MET A 281 -3.45 14.90 12.89
N MET A 282 -3.34 16.22 12.91
CA MET A 282 -3.21 16.99 14.16
C MET A 282 -4.48 16.92 15.00
N ASP A 283 -5.65 17.01 14.37
CA ASP A 283 -6.93 16.90 15.07
C ASP A 283 -7.18 15.46 15.56
N GLY A 284 -6.81 14.46 14.77
CA GLY A 284 -6.83 13.07 15.19
C GLY A 284 -5.98 12.81 16.43
N ILE A 285 -4.76 13.35 16.50
CA ILE A 285 -3.91 13.25 17.69
C ILE A 285 -4.56 13.88 18.92
N LYS A 286 -5.22 15.03 18.77
CA LYS A 286 -5.96 15.67 19.88
C LYS A 286 -7.11 14.77 20.36
N ILE A 287 -7.87 14.21 19.41
CA ILE A 287 -8.97 13.28 19.71
C ILE A 287 -8.42 12.06 20.44
N LEU A 288 -7.43 11.37 19.90
CA LEU A 288 -6.81 10.19 20.51
C LEU A 288 -6.29 10.48 21.93
N SER A 289 -5.68 11.64 22.14
CA SER A 289 -5.21 12.05 23.46
C SER A 289 -6.36 12.38 24.44
N SER A 290 -7.54 12.70 23.95
CA SER A 290 -8.74 12.95 24.75
C SER A 290 -9.56 11.71 25.04
N LEU A 291 -9.46 10.67 24.20
CA LEU A 291 -10.16 9.40 24.36
C LEU A 291 -9.77 8.68 25.67
N THR A 292 -8.53 8.88 26.13
CA THR A 292 -8.08 8.37 27.43
C THR A 292 -8.80 9.01 28.61
N LYS A 293 -9.37 10.21 28.43
CA LYS A 293 -10.04 11.00 29.47
C LYS A 293 -11.57 10.97 29.41
N ASN A 294 -12.17 10.71 28.24
CA ASN A 294 -13.62 10.82 28.01
C ASN A 294 -14.24 9.52 27.51
N LYS A 295 -15.21 8.96 28.28
CA LYS A 295 -15.92 7.71 27.96
C LYS A 295 -16.98 7.80 26.82
N LYS A 296 -17.24 8.97 26.21
CA LYS A 296 -18.39 9.15 25.29
C LYS A 296 -18.09 8.85 23.82
N ASN A 297 -16.90 9.17 23.32
CA ASN A 297 -16.48 8.81 21.94
C ASN A 297 -15.24 7.92 22.05
N ASN A 298 -15.36 6.66 21.69
CA ASN A 298 -14.28 5.68 21.89
C ASN A 298 -13.48 5.39 20.63
N HIS A 299 -13.63 6.14 19.55
CA HIS A 299 -12.88 5.91 18.30
C HIS A 299 -12.69 7.19 17.48
N LEU A 300 -11.69 7.14 16.61
CA LEU A 300 -11.37 8.11 15.58
C LEU A 300 -11.57 7.43 14.23
N GLU A 301 -12.29 8.07 13.32
CA GLU A 301 -12.51 7.59 11.94
C GLU A 301 -11.60 8.37 10.97
N TRP A 302 -10.79 7.65 10.21
CA TRP A 302 -10.08 8.16 9.04
C TRP A 302 -10.44 7.31 7.82
N PRO A 303 -10.31 7.84 6.58
CA PRO A 303 -10.52 7.03 5.39
C PRO A 303 -9.68 5.76 5.42
N GLY A 304 -10.32 4.60 5.29
CA GLY A 304 -9.68 3.29 5.31
C GLY A 304 -9.39 2.69 6.69
N ILE A 305 -9.48 3.46 7.80
CA ILE A 305 -9.16 2.94 9.13
C ILE A 305 -9.94 3.63 10.25
N ASP A 306 -10.37 2.84 11.22
CA ASP A 306 -10.90 3.30 12.50
C ASP A 306 -9.90 3.03 13.62
N ILE A 307 -9.69 3.98 14.52
CA ILE A 307 -8.82 3.81 15.69
C ILE A 307 -9.67 3.82 16.94
N TYR A 308 -9.81 2.67 17.57
CA TYR A 308 -10.61 2.47 18.78
C TYR A 308 -9.74 2.54 20.04
N HIS A 309 -10.23 3.22 21.07
CA HIS A 309 -9.67 3.13 22.42
C HIS A 309 -10.46 2.10 23.26
N TYR A 310 -9.78 1.03 23.65
CA TYR A 310 -10.39 -0.02 24.49
C TYR A 310 -9.34 -0.66 25.40
N ASP A 311 -9.67 -0.85 26.66
CA ASP A 311 -8.82 -1.51 27.67
C ASP A 311 -7.36 -0.98 27.67
N LYS A 312 -7.20 0.36 27.76
CA LYS A 312 -5.92 1.08 27.72
C LYS A 312 -5.09 0.92 26.44
N LYS A 313 -5.69 0.43 25.37
CA LYS A 313 -5.02 0.28 24.07
C LYS A 313 -5.74 1.06 22.97
N LEU A 314 -4.98 1.47 21.99
CA LEU A 314 -5.48 1.98 20.72
C LEU A 314 -5.41 0.85 19.70
N PHE A 315 -6.55 0.46 19.14
CA PHE A 315 -6.67 -0.58 18.12
C PHE A 315 -6.86 0.05 16.76
N PHE A 316 -6.06 -0.37 15.79
CA PHE A 316 -6.10 0.07 14.40
C PHE A 316 -6.90 -0.94 13.59
N VAL A 317 -8.14 -0.61 13.23
CA VAL A 317 -9.08 -1.52 12.57
C VAL A 317 -9.38 -1.00 11.18
N GLU A 318 -9.06 -1.80 10.15
CA GLU A 318 -9.41 -1.45 8.78
C GLU A 318 -10.93 -1.41 8.61
N GLN A 319 -11.39 -0.39 7.87
CA GLN A 319 -12.80 -0.27 7.53
C GLN A 319 -13.15 -1.38 6.54
N SER A 320 -13.90 -2.37 7.01
CA SER A 320 -14.51 -3.35 6.11
C SER A 320 -15.75 -2.73 5.48
N GLU A 321 -16.02 -3.05 4.22
CA GLU A 321 -17.30 -2.70 3.60
C GLU A 321 -18.45 -3.08 4.53
N CYS A 322 -19.42 -2.17 4.67
CA CYS A 322 -20.60 -2.44 5.48
C CYS A 322 -21.21 -3.78 5.06
N ILE A 323 -21.41 -4.66 6.03
CA ILE A 323 -22.15 -5.92 5.81
C ILE A 323 -23.54 -5.56 5.30
N LYS A 324 -23.69 -5.53 3.97
CA LYS A 324 -24.97 -5.22 3.30
C LYS A 324 -25.86 -6.46 3.32
N THR A 325 -26.37 -6.84 4.48
CA THR A 325 -27.40 -7.88 4.56
C THR A 325 -28.73 -7.37 3.99
N LYS A 326 -28.81 -7.19 2.67
CA LYS A 326 -30.09 -6.92 1.97
C LYS A 326 -30.92 -8.19 1.74
N GLN A 327 -30.34 -9.38 1.89
CA GLN A 327 -31.03 -10.64 1.70
C GLN A 327 -31.09 -11.45 3.00
N LYS A 328 -32.22 -12.09 3.26
CA LYS A 328 -32.34 -13.09 4.33
C LYS A 328 -31.54 -14.33 3.92
N ILE A 329 -30.34 -14.46 4.46
CA ILE A 329 -29.48 -15.61 4.20
C ILE A 329 -29.82 -16.67 5.24
N LYS A 330 -30.05 -17.94 4.78
CA LYS A 330 -30.26 -19.07 5.67
C LYS A 330 -29.06 -20.01 5.63
N ILE A 331 -28.69 -20.51 6.81
CA ILE A 331 -27.71 -21.58 6.93
C ILE A 331 -28.41 -22.90 7.18
N PHE A 332 -27.97 -23.97 6.47
CA PHE A 332 -28.43 -25.33 6.61
C PHE A 332 -27.28 -26.23 7.08
N PRO A 333 -27.57 -27.39 7.69
CA PRO A 333 -26.57 -28.39 7.99
C PRO A 333 -25.72 -28.74 6.77
N ASP A 334 -24.45 -29.03 7.02
CA ASP A 334 -23.44 -29.47 6.03
C ASP A 334 -23.18 -28.51 4.84
N LYS A 335 -23.72 -27.29 4.93
CA LYS A 335 -23.40 -26.21 4.01
C LYS A 335 -22.48 -25.16 4.66
N ILE A 336 -21.46 -24.73 3.90
CA ILE A 336 -20.58 -23.64 4.30
C ILE A 336 -21.20 -22.33 3.80
N LEU A 337 -21.36 -21.36 4.69
CA LEU A 337 -21.78 -20.01 4.38
C LEU A 337 -20.60 -19.06 4.60
N GLU A 338 -20.13 -18.44 3.53
CA GLU A 338 -19.13 -17.37 3.62
C GLU A 338 -19.81 -16.07 4.06
N LEU A 339 -19.19 -15.36 4.99
CA LEU A 339 -19.68 -14.08 5.50
C LEU A 339 -18.94 -12.93 4.80
N ASP A 340 -19.69 -11.86 4.47
CA ASP A 340 -19.13 -10.67 3.86
C ASP A 340 -18.12 -9.98 4.79
N GLY A 341 -17.19 -9.19 4.21
CA GLY A 341 -16.26 -8.32 4.95
C GLY A 341 -15.21 -9.09 5.76
N ASN A 342 -14.68 -10.18 5.22
CA ASN A 342 -13.66 -11.03 5.88
C ASN A 342 -14.07 -11.54 7.26
N MET A 343 -15.37 -11.75 7.46
CA MET A 343 -15.90 -12.23 8.73
C MET A 343 -15.83 -13.78 8.87
N GLY A 344 -15.17 -14.45 7.93
CA GLY A 344 -14.97 -15.90 7.95
C GLY A 344 -16.17 -16.70 7.45
N LYS A 345 -16.26 -17.96 7.91
CA LYS A 345 -17.21 -18.96 7.40
C LYS A 345 -18.02 -19.56 8.54
N LEU A 346 -19.30 -19.78 8.29
CA LEU A 346 -20.21 -20.47 9.20
C LEU A 346 -20.54 -21.87 8.66
N THR A 347 -20.54 -22.86 9.56
CA THR A 347 -20.95 -24.22 9.26
C THR A 347 -21.75 -24.77 10.43
N LEU A 348 -22.85 -25.49 10.16
CA LEU A 348 -23.59 -26.27 11.13
C LEU A 348 -23.16 -27.74 11.04
N SER A 349 -22.36 -28.21 11.99
CA SER A 349 -21.82 -29.58 12.01
C SER A 349 -22.49 -30.41 13.07
N PRO A 350 -22.90 -31.67 12.79
CA PRO A 350 -23.38 -32.59 13.81
C PRO A 350 -22.23 -33.03 14.71
N GLY A 351 -22.51 -33.30 15.99
CA GLY A 351 -21.47 -33.80 16.88
C GLY A 351 -21.94 -34.01 18.32
N ASN A 352 -21.21 -34.83 19.06
CA ASN A 352 -21.53 -35.17 20.45
C ASN A 352 -21.48 -33.96 21.43
N LYS A 353 -20.92 -32.84 20.98
CA LYS A 353 -20.92 -31.56 21.74
C LYS A 353 -21.88 -30.53 21.14
N GLY A 354 -22.66 -30.92 20.12
CA GLY A 354 -23.63 -30.04 19.47
C GLY A 354 -24.82 -29.75 20.43
N ASN A 355 -25.20 -28.48 20.45
CA ASN A 355 -26.19 -27.97 21.42
C ASN A 355 -27.43 -27.37 20.73
N ILE A 356 -27.50 -27.31 19.40
CA ILE A 356 -28.65 -26.79 18.65
C ILE A 356 -29.53 -27.98 18.20
N SER A 357 -30.85 -27.90 18.47
CA SER A 357 -31.80 -28.98 18.09
C SER A 357 -31.71 -29.30 16.60
N PRO A 358 -31.56 -30.60 16.25
CA PRO A 358 -31.57 -31.06 14.85
C PRO A 358 -32.80 -30.68 14.09
N GLU A 359 -33.95 -30.63 14.74
CA GLU A 359 -35.25 -30.31 14.13
C GLU A 359 -35.26 -28.92 13.51
N ILE A 360 -34.77 -27.92 14.27
CA ILE A 360 -34.70 -26.53 13.77
C ILE A 360 -33.52 -26.30 12.84
N ALA A 361 -32.38 -26.97 13.06
CA ALA A 361 -31.22 -26.83 12.20
C ALA A 361 -31.52 -27.28 10.75
N LYS A 362 -32.26 -28.41 10.58
CA LYS A 362 -32.67 -28.93 9.27
C LYS A 362 -33.66 -28.05 8.53
N LEU A 363 -34.44 -27.22 9.23
CA LEU A 363 -35.39 -26.25 8.63
C LEU A 363 -34.69 -24.98 8.13
N GLY A 364 -33.40 -24.82 8.43
CA GLY A 364 -32.60 -23.67 8.07
C GLY A 364 -32.77 -22.50 9.06
N LEU A 365 -31.65 -21.90 9.46
CA LEU A 365 -31.61 -20.79 10.39
C LEU A 365 -31.30 -19.49 9.66
N ASP A 366 -32.07 -18.44 9.95
CA ASP A 366 -31.82 -17.10 9.39
C ASP A 366 -30.55 -16.50 10.04
N VAL A 367 -29.58 -16.09 9.20
CA VAL A 367 -28.38 -15.39 9.65
C VAL A 367 -28.67 -13.90 9.69
N THR A 368 -28.48 -13.31 10.84
CA THR A 368 -28.72 -11.88 11.09
C THR A 368 -27.60 -11.30 11.94
N TYR A 369 -27.63 -9.98 12.11
CA TYR A 369 -26.70 -9.27 12.97
C TYR A 369 -27.45 -8.46 14.02
N ARG A 370 -26.71 -7.99 15.02
CA ARG A 370 -27.25 -7.24 16.14
C ARG A 370 -27.90 -5.95 15.69
N LYS A 371 -29.15 -5.70 16.16
CA LYS A 371 -29.86 -4.43 15.96
C LYS A 371 -29.99 -3.60 17.24
N GLY A 372 -29.73 -4.24 18.41
CA GLY A 372 -29.89 -3.64 19.74
C GLY A 372 -31.13 -4.16 20.45
N GLY A 373 -31.02 -4.32 21.76
CA GLY A 373 -32.12 -4.79 22.60
C GLY A 373 -32.30 -6.31 22.70
N GLU A 374 -31.52 -7.09 21.96
CA GLU A 374 -31.62 -8.55 21.95
C GLU A 374 -31.33 -9.14 23.33
N LYS A 375 -32.12 -10.17 23.67
CA LYS A 375 -32.01 -10.94 24.89
C LYS A 375 -31.89 -12.42 24.57
N ILE A 376 -31.15 -13.16 25.40
CA ILE A 376 -30.98 -14.61 25.30
C ILE A 376 -30.94 -15.21 26.71
N LYS A 377 -31.46 -16.41 26.89
CA LYS A 377 -31.19 -17.25 28.04
C LYS A 377 -30.18 -18.31 27.60
N PRO A 378 -28.86 -18.13 27.84
CA PRO A 378 -27.86 -19.13 27.45
C PRO A 378 -28.03 -20.44 28.26
N ILE A 379 -27.61 -21.56 27.64
CA ILE A 379 -27.53 -22.85 28.33
C ILE A 379 -26.75 -22.70 29.65
N GLY A 380 -27.26 -23.28 30.74
CA GLY A 380 -26.65 -23.24 32.06
C GLY A 380 -26.83 -21.97 32.85
N ARG A 381 -27.57 -20.97 32.33
CA ARG A 381 -27.89 -19.74 33.07
C ARG A 381 -29.36 -19.72 33.53
N LYS A 382 -29.55 -19.30 34.78
CA LYS A 382 -30.86 -19.26 35.43
C LYS A 382 -31.81 -18.21 34.79
N TYR A 383 -31.27 -17.09 34.30
CA TYR A 383 -32.05 -15.95 33.81
C TYR A 383 -31.73 -15.56 32.36
N THR A 384 -32.64 -14.80 31.76
CA THR A 384 -32.45 -14.16 30.48
C THR A 384 -31.57 -12.92 30.61
N HIS A 385 -30.58 -12.80 29.77
CA HIS A 385 -29.61 -11.69 29.77
C HIS A 385 -29.71 -10.86 28.48
N LYS A 386 -29.43 -9.55 28.58
CA LYS A 386 -29.23 -8.69 27.42
C LYS A 386 -27.89 -9.05 26.76
N LEU A 387 -27.85 -9.17 25.43
CA LEU A 387 -26.59 -9.47 24.69
C LEU A 387 -25.48 -8.47 25.01
N LYS A 388 -25.83 -7.17 25.20
CA LYS A 388 -24.88 -6.14 25.60
C LYS A 388 -24.04 -6.56 26.82
N ASN A 389 -24.71 -7.11 27.86
CA ASN A 389 -24.05 -7.49 29.11
C ASN A 389 -23.17 -8.72 28.93
N LEU A 390 -23.65 -9.71 28.16
CA LEU A 390 -22.90 -10.92 27.84
C LEU A 390 -21.64 -10.62 27.02
N PHE A 391 -21.72 -9.71 26.07
CA PHE A 391 -20.55 -9.25 25.30
C PHE A 391 -19.54 -8.51 26.20
N GLN A 392 -20.00 -7.71 27.18
CA GLN A 392 -19.12 -7.05 28.13
C GLN A 392 -18.42 -8.07 29.03
N GLU A 393 -19.15 -9.05 29.54
CA GLU A 393 -18.63 -10.14 30.40
C GLU A 393 -17.54 -10.96 29.69
N LYS A 394 -17.75 -11.24 28.39
CA LYS A 394 -16.79 -11.93 27.50
C LYS A 394 -15.69 -11.01 26.94
N LYS A 395 -15.66 -9.73 27.33
CA LYS A 395 -14.71 -8.70 26.82
C LYS A 395 -14.69 -8.56 25.30
N ILE A 396 -15.84 -8.87 24.64
CA ILE A 396 -15.94 -8.73 23.18
C ILE A 396 -15.71 -7.27 22.79
N TYR A 397 -14.85 -7.05 21.82
CA TYR A 397 -14.53 -5.71 21.32
C TYR A 397 -15.77 -4.94 20.87
N PRO A 398 -15.93 -3.65 21.26
CA PRO A 398 -17.11 -2.86 20.92
C PRO A 398 -17.47 -2.86 19.43
N TRP A 399 -16.46 -2.74 18.54
CA TRP A 399 -16.61 -2.72 17.08
C TRP A 399 -16.97 -4.09 16.48
N MET A 400 -16.73 -5.17 17.22
CA MET A 400 -17.08 -6.53 16.79
C MET A 400 -18.50 -6.92 17.19
N ARG A 401 -19.10 -6.29 18.21
CA ARG A 401 -20.43 -6.68 18.76
C ARG A 401 -21.56 -6.61 17.74
N GLY A 402 -21.46 -5.71 16.75
CA GLY A 402 -22.41 -5.61 15.65
C GLY A 402 -22.15 -6.59 14.50
N LYS A 403 -20.95 -7.13 14.42
CA LYS A 403 -20.49 -8.00 13.33
C LYS A 403 -20.61 -9.50 13.65
N ILE A 404 -20.86 -9.86 14.93
CA ILE A 404 -21.05 -11.26 15.33
C ILE A 404 -22.36 -11.78 14.75
N PRO A 405 -22.34 -12.91 13.99
CA PRO A 405 -23.54 -13.49 13.39
C PRO A 405 -24.48 -14.03 14.47
N ILE A 406 -25.75 -13.76 14.30
CA ILE A 406 -26.85 -14.23 15.16
C ILE A 406 -27.74 -15.13 14.32
N LEU A 407 -27.91 -16.37 14.72
CA LEU A 407 -28.84 -17.28 14.09
C LEU A 407 -30.22 -17.20 14.73
N LYS A 408 -31.26 -17.10 13.90
CA LYS A 408 -32.66 -17.03 14.34
C LYS A 408 -33.50 -18.10 13.68
N TYR A 409 -34.51 -18.54 14.39
CA TYR A 409 -35.61 -19.38 13.87
C TYR A 409 -36.93 -18.70 14.19
N LYS A 410 -37.76 -18.44 13.17
CA LYS A 410 -39.05 -17.72 13.31
C LYS A 410 -38.90 -16.44 14.17
N ASN A 411 -37.88 -15.61 13.90
CA ASN A 411 -37.50 -14.41 14.62
C ASN A 411 -36.98 -14.59 16.07
N GLU A 412 -37.00 -15.79 16.61
CA GLU A 412 -36.43 -16.09 17.93
C GLU A 412 -34.92 -16.38 17.81
N LEU A 413 -34.15 -15.93 18.79
CA LEU A 413 -32.71 -16.07 18.82
C LEU A 413 -32.32 -17.50 19.21
N VAL A 414 -31.62 -18.21 18.33
CA VAL A 414 -31.14 -19.59 18.53
C VAL A 414 -29.72 -19.59 19.09
N CYS A 415 -28.78 -18.89 18.43
CA CYS A 415 -27.41 -18.78 18.92
C CYS A 415 -26.75 -17.47 18.47
N VAL A 416 -25.67 -17.12 19.12
CA VAL A 416 -24.85 -15.92 18.88
C VAL A 416 -23.41 -16.35 18.61
N GLY A 417 -23.01 -16.33 17.36
CA GLY A 417 -21.74 -16.90 16.95
C GLY A 417 -21.57 -18.31 17.55
N ASN A 418 -20.35 -18.67 17.81
CA ASN A 418 -20.01 -19.88 18.58
C ASN A 418 -19.91 -19.62 20.11
N LEU A 419 -20.55 -18.53 20.60
CA LEU A 419 -20.43 -18.06 21.99
C LEU A 419 -21.54 -18.58 22.91
N TRP A 420 -22.79 -18.51 22.47
CA TRP A 420 -23.97 -18.90 23.26
C TRP A 420 -25.05 -19.51 22.38
N VAL A 421 -25.68 -20.57 22.94
CA VAL A 421 -26.92 -21.17 22.39
C VAL A 421 -28.05 -20.92 23.41
N ALA A 422 -29.23 -20.58 22.90
CA ALA A 422 -30.41 -20.36 23.73
C ALA A 422 -30.93 -21.68 24.27
N GLU A 423 -31.23 -21.73 25.57
CA GLU A 423 -31.71 -22.92 26.29
C GLU A 423 -32.97 -23.51 25.63
N LYS A 424 -33.90 -22.68 25.17
CA LYS A 424 -35.14 -23.09 24.43
C LYS A 424 -34.89 -24.02 23.26
N PHE A 425 -33.75 -23.84 22.57
CA PHE A 425 -33.40 -24.58 21.36
C PHE A 425 -32.27 -25.59 21.57
N HIS A 426 -31.96 -25.83 22.84
CA HIS A 426 -30.95 -26.79 23.24
C HIS A 426 -31.40 -28.22 23.08
N LYS A 427 -30.56 -29.08 22.52
CA LYS A 427 -30.70 -30.54 22.51
C LYS A 427 -29.30 -31.17 22.55
N GLN A 428 -29.10 -32.14 23.42
CA GLN A 428 -27.84 -32.89 23.51
C GLN A 428 -27.63 -33.65 22.18
N ASN A 429 -26.38 -33.78 21.75
CA ASN A 429 -25.99 -34.43 20.50
C ASN A 429 -26.64 -33.79 19.25
N GLY A 430 -26.87 -32.49 19.29
CA GLY A 430 -27.41 -31.72 18.19
C GLY A 430 -26.33 -31.20 17.22
N TYR A 431 -26.55 -30.00 16.69
CA TYR A 431 -25.60 -29.32 15.81
C TYR A 431 -24.81 -28.27 16.57
N SER A 432 -23.53 -28.11 16.21
CA SER A 432 -22.68 -26.98 16.66
C SER A 432 -22.55 -25.98 15.54
N LEU A 433 -22.68 -24.68 15.87
CA LEU A 433 -22.25 -23.64 14.96
C LEU A 433 -20.73 -23.48 15.06
N ILE A 434 -20.04 -23.75 13.97
CA ILE A 434 -18.62 -23.50 13.80
C ILE A 434 -18.45 -22.19 13.04
N TRP A 435 -17.70 -21.23 13.61
CA TRP A 435 -17.32 -19.98 12.98
C TRP A 435 -15.82 -19.98 12.79
N SER A 436 -15.36 -20.36 11.62
CA SER A 436 -13.96 -20.49 11.21
C SER A 436 -13.45 -19.25 10.47
N GLU A 437 -12.13 -19.09 10.40
CA GLU A 437 -11.47 -17.98 9.72
C GLU A 437 -12.00 -16.60 10.17
N LYS A 438 -12.53 -16.53 11.38
CA LYS A 438 -13.09 -15.30 11.95
C LYS A 438 -11.99 -14.35 12.40
N PRO A 439 -12.25 -13.03 12.36
CA PRO A 439 -11.36 -12.06 13.00
C PRO A 439 -11.31 -12.25 14.54
N ASP A 440 -10.28 -11.68 15.17
CA ASP A 440 -10.21 -11.62 16.62
C ASP A 440 -11.38 -10.81 17.17
N ILE A 441 -12.10 -11.37 18.12
CA ILE A 441 -13.31 -10.77 18.69
C ILE A 441 -13.13 -10.27 20.13
N ASN A 442 -12.02 -10.64 20.81
CA ASN A 442 -11.74 -10.31 22.22
C ASN A 442 -10.26 -10.42 22.59
#